data_0ba36ffc578136f3e6994851096d9252
#
_entry.id   0ba36ffc578136f3e6994851096d9252
#
_cell.length_a   1.000
_cell.length_b   1.000
_cell.length_c   1.000
_cell.angle_alpha   90.00
_cell.angle_beta   90.00
_cell.angle_gamma   90.00
#
_symmetry.space_group_name_H-M   'P 1'
#
loop_
_entity.id
_entity.type
_entity.pdbx_description
1 polymer ?
#
loop_
_entity_poly.entity_id
_entity_poly.type
_entity_poly.pdbx_seq_one_letter_code
_entity_poly.pdbx_strand_id
1 'polypeptide(L)'
;MSWLRDNFRVLRRGAGDLQVIRQARAFILQLMGGIMFADKSGNLVHLRFLQFLRDFQEAGQYSWGSACLAWLYRQLCRTSLQQTKELGDAAILLQIWAWDRFPHIALLTQSEFWL
;
A
#
# COMPACT_ATOMS: atom_id res chain seq x y z
N MET A 1 -0.58 -0.33 -12.15
CA MET A 1 -0.16 -1.47 -11.29
C MET A 1 0.10 -2.72 -12.09
N SER A 2 -0.73 -3.11 -13.05
CA SER A 2 -0.52 -4.30 -13.88
C SER A 2 0.83 -4.30 -14.59
N TRP A 3 1.24 -3.20 -15.20
CA TRP A 3 2.52 -3.10 -15.89
C TRP A 3 3.72 -3.42 -14.99
N LEU A 4 3.77 -2.86 -13.78
CA LEU A 4 4.84 -3.17 -12.82
C LEU A 4 4.85 -4.65 -12.44
N ARG A 5 3.70 -5.22 -12.17
CA ARG A 5 3.55 -6.64 -11.82
C ARG A 5 4.00 -7.55 -12.98
N ASP A 6 3.64 -7.21 -14.21
CA ASP A 6 3.92 -8.04 -15.38
C ASP A 6 5.40 -7.98 -15.77
N ASN A 7 6.05 -6.83 -15.59
CA ASN A 7 7.47 -6.63 -15.94
C ASN A 7 8.45 -7.01 -14.83
N PHE A 8 8.00 -7.05 -13.56
CA PHE A 8 8.85 -7.34 -12.41
C PHE A 8 8.36 -8.54 -11.58
N ARG A 9 7.71 -9.49 -12.23
CA ARG A 9 7.09 -10.64 -11.54
C ARG A 9 8.10 -11.66 -11.02
N VAL A 10 9.13 -11.93 -11.78
CA VAL A 10 10.10 -12.99 -11.48
C VAL A 10 11.52 -12.50 -11.67
N LEU A 11 12.33 -12.65 -10.63
CA LEU A 11 13.76 -12.43 -10.71
C LEU A 11 14.44 -13.71 -11.25
N ARG A 12 15.26 -13.58 -12.29
CA ARG A 12 16.00 -14.71 -12.84
C ARG A 12 17.11 -15.14 -11.87
N ARG A 13 17.35 -16.44 -11.76
CA ARG A 13 18.51 -16.97 -11.04
C ARG A 13 19.79 -16.41 -11.67
N GLY A 14 20.70 -15.85 -10.85
CA GLY A 14 21.93 -15.20 -11.33
C GLY A 14 21.73 -13.75 -11.78
N ALA A 15 20.62 -13.11 -11.42
CA ALA A 15 20.42 -11.69 -11.67
C ALA A 15 21.50 -10.84 -10.98
N GLY A 16 22.04 -9.85 -11.70
CA GLY A 16 23.02 -8.91 -11.15
C GLY A 16 22.39 -7.94 -10.13
N ASP A 17 23.22 -7.30 -9.32
CA ASP A 17 22.79 -6.38 -8.25
C ASP A 17 21.84 -5.28 -8.75
N LEU A 18 22.10 -4.74 -9.95
CA LEU A 18 21.25 -3.72 -10.55
C LEU A 18 19.82 -4.22 -10.82
N GLN A 19 19.69 -5.47 -11.25
CA GLN A 19 18.37 -6.08 -11.49
C GLN A 19 17.62 -6.31 -10.18
N VAL A 20 18.31 -6.76 -9.14
CA VAL A 20 17.75 -6.94 -7.80
C VAL A 20 17.24 -5.62 -7.25
N ILE A 21 18.02 -4.54 -7.36
CA ILE A 21 17.64 -3.19 -6.91
C ILE A 21 16.41 -2.68 -7.68
N ARG A 22 16.36 -2.86 -8.99
CA ARG A 22 15.20 -2.47 -9.81
C ARG A 22 13.95 -3.24 -9.42
N GLN A 23 14.09 -4.53 -9.18
CA GLN A 23 13.00 -5.39 -8.73
C GLN A 23 12.48 -4.93 -7.36
N ALA A 24 13.36 -4.68 -6.41
CA ALA A 24 13.01 -4.19 -5.08
C ALA A 24 12.27 -2.85 -5.16
N ARG A 25 12.75 -1.90 -5.95
CA ARG A 25 12.05 -0.61 -6.16
C ARG A 25 10.65 -0.80 -6.73
N ALA A 26 10.48 -1.69 -7.69
CA ALA A 26 9.18 -1.98 -8.28
C ALA A 26 8.19 -2.55 -7.26
N PHE A 27 8.62 -3.48 -6.41
CA PHE A 27 7.78 -4.03 -5.34
C PHE A 27 7.42 -3.00 -4.28
N ILE A 28 8.38 -2.19 -3.83
CA ILE A 28 8.14 -1.13 -2.85
C ILE A 28 7.17 -0.10 -3.45
N LEU A 29 7.35 0.28 -4.70
CA LEU A 29 6.47 1.22 -5.38
C LEU A 29 5.04 0.69 -5.50
N GLN A 30 4.86 -0.60 -5.79
CA GLN A 30 3.55 -1.25 -5.80
C GLN A 30 2.90 -1.24 -4.42
N LEU A 31 3.66 -1.52 -3.36
CA LEU A 31 3.18 -1.48 -1.98
C LEU A 31 2.75 -0.07 -1.59
N MET A 32 3.57 0.93 -1.90
CA MET A 32 3.27 2.32 -1.59
C MET A 32 2.02 2.81 -2.32
N GLY A 33 1.89 2.53 -3.60
CA GLY A 33 0.76 2.98 -4.41
C GLY A 33 -0.50 2.14 -4.25
N GLY A 34 -0.38 0.89 -3.84
CA GLY A 34 -1.50 -0.03 -3.75
C GLY A 34 -2.12 -0.14 -2.36
N ILE A 35 -1.34 0.06 -1.31
CA ILE A 35 -1.78 -0.17 0.08
C ILE A 35 -1.56 1.05 0.96
N MET A 36 -0.32 1.59 0.97
CA MET A 36 0.04 2.64 1.93
C MET A 36 -0.55 4.01 1.58
N PHE A 37 -0.51 4.39 0.30
CA PHE A 37 -0.93 5.69 -0.20
C PHE A 37 -1.90 5.56 -1.37
N ALA A 38 -2.73 4.56 -1.31
CA ALA A 38 -3.73 4.31 -2.34
C ALA A 38 -4.67 5.50 -2.50
N ASP A 39 -4.86 5.89 -3.74
CA ASP A 39 -5.83 6.90 -4.12
C ASP A 39 -6.82 6.34 -5.14
N LYS A 40 -7.82 7.13 -5.50
CA LYS A 40 -8.86 6.74 -6.46
C LYS A 40 -8.38 6.64 -7.91
N SER A 41 -7.08 6.79 -8.18
CA SER A 41 -6.52 6.76 -9.54
C SER A 41 -6.48 5.36 -10.16
N GLY A 42 -7.06 4.36 -9.51
CA GLY A 42 -7.18 3.00 -10.00
C GLY A 42 -5.85 2.25 -9.99
N ASN A 43 -5.45 1.70 -11.16
CA ASN A 43 -4.23 0.90 -11.29
C ASN A 43 -2.94 1.73 -11.45
N LEU A 44 -2.99 3.04 -11.22
CA LEU A 44 -1.84 3.93 -11.40
C LEU A 44 -1.11 4.11 -10.06
N VAL A 45 0.21 4.19 -10.15
CA VAL A 45 1.09 4.55 -9.02
C VAL A 45 1.73 5.88 -9.33
N HIS A 46 1.69 6.80 -8.38
CA HIS A 46 2.35 8.08 -8.55
C HIS A 46 3.87 7.93 -8.62
N LEU A 47 4.46 8.30 -9.75
CA LEU A 47 5.91 8.24 -9.96
C LEU A 47 6.70 9.14 -8.99
N ARG A 48 6.05 10.10 -8.34
CA ARG A 48 6.67 10.93 -7.30
C ARG A 48 7.30 10.12 -6.16
N PHE A 49 6.82 8.91 -5.90
CA PHE A 49 7.41 8.06 -4.87
C PHE A 49 8.79 7.51 -5.25
N LEU A 50 9.13 7.45 -6.55
CA LEU A 50 10.44 7.00 -7.00
C LEU A 50 11.60 7.84 -6.47
N GLN A 51 11.40 9.13 -6.25
CA GLN A 51 12.43 10.01 -5.67
C GLN A 51 12.88 9.53 -4.29
N PHE A 52 11.96 8.98 -3.47
CA PHE A 52 12.25 8.45 -2.15
C PHE A 52 12.90 7.05 -2.19
N LEU A 53 12.84 6.36 -3.32
CA LEU A 53 13.44 5.04 -3.52
C LEU A 53 14.76 5.10 -4.30
N ARG A 54 15.28 6.31 -4.50
CA ARG A 54 16.56 6.51 -5.20
C ARG A 54 17.72 5.92 -4.41
N ASP A 55 17.74 6.15 -3.11
CA ASP A 55 18.71 5.61 -2.18
C ASP A 55 17.97 4.89 -1.04
N PHE A 56 18.21 3.58 -0.90
CA PHE A 56 17.56 2.78 0.16
C PHE A 56 18.10 3.10 1.55
N GLN A 57 19.32 3.57 1.67
CA GLN A 57 19.87 4.00 2.96
C GLN A 57 19.12 5.23 3.47
N GLU A 58 18.90 6.21 2.62
CA GLU A 58 18.10 7.39 2.92
C GLU A 58 16.63 7.01 3.15
N ALA A 59 16.06 6.20 2.28
CA ALA A 59 14.68 5.73 2.40
C ALA A 59 14.40 5.03 3.73
N GLY A 60 15.37 4.28 4.26
CA GLY A 60 15.27 3.59 5.54
C GLY A 60 15.22 4.53 6.76
N GLN A 61 15.58 5.79 6.61
CA GLN A 61 15.56 6.78 7.70
C GLN A 61 14.20 7.46 7.84
N TYR A 62 13.33 7.38 6.85
CA TYR A 62 11.98 7.96 6.91
C TYR A 62 11.04 7.12 7.77
N SER A 63 10.16 7.81 8.49
CA SER A 63 9.08 7.14 9.24
C SER A 63 7.88 6.83 8.32
N TRP A 64 7.99 5.77 7.54
CA TRP A 64 6.94 5.34 6.61
C TRP A 64 5.62 5.02 7.30
N GLY A 65 5.67 4.46 8.51
CA GLY A 65 4.48 4.19 9.31
C GLY A 65 3.74 5.48 9.68
N SER A 66 4.45 6.52 10.09
CA SER A 66 3.85 7.83 10.38
C SER A 66 3.27 8.48 9.13
N ALA A 67 3.95 8.36 7.99
CA ALA A 67 3.44 8.86 6.71
C ALA A 67 2.15 8.15 6.29
N CYS A 68 2.10 6.83 6.45
CA CYS A 68 0.91 6.02 6.17
C CYS A 68 -0.25 6.40 7.09
N LEU A 69 0.00 6.59 8.37
CA LEU A 69 -1.00 7.02 9.35
C LEU A 69 -1.55 8.42 9.02
N ALA A 70 -0.69 9.37 8.68
CA ALA A 70 -1.10 10.71 8.27
C ALA A 70 -1.97 10.68 7.00
N TRP A 71 -1.61 9.83 6.04
CA TRP A 71 -2.42 9.60 4.85
C TRP A 71 -3.81 9.05 5.18
N LEU A 72 -3.87 8.06 6.05
CA LEU A 72 -5.12 7.45 6.51
C LEU A 72 -6.02 8.49 7.21
N TYR A 73 -5.48 9.29 8.11
CA TYR A 73 -6.22 10.39 8.75
C TYR A 73 -6.81 11.36 7.72
N ARG A 74 -6.01 11.75 6.73
CA ARG A 74 -6.47 12.62 5.66
C ARG A 74 -7.64 12.01 4.87
N GLN A 75 -7.57 10.72 4.56
CA GLN A 75 -8.66 10.03 3.85
C GLN A 75 -9.93 9.95 4.70
N LEU A 76 -9.81 9.65 5.97
CA LEU A 76 -10.93 9.62 6.92
C LEU A 76 -11.59 10.99 7.07
N CYS A 77 -10.82 12.07 7.20
CA CYS A 77 -11.32 13.43 7.24
C CYS A 77 -12.08 13.81 5.97
N ARG A 78 -11.54 13.47 4.80
CA ARG A 78 -12.20 13.73 3.51
C ARG A 78 -13.54 12.99 3.39
N THR A 79 -13.59 11.75 3.84
CA THR A 79 -14.79 10.92 3.77
C THR A 79 -15.88 11.43 4.72
N SER A 80 -15.51 11.97 5.87
CA SER A 80 -16.47 12.53 6.84
C SER A 80 -17.11 13.84 6.38
N LEU A 81 -16.38 14.65 5.60
CA LEU A 81 -16.86 15.96 5.13
C LEU A 81 -17.63 15.90 3.81
N GLN A 82 -17.35 14.92 2.99
CA GLN A 82 -18.05 14.70 1.72
C GLN A 82 -18.82 13.40 1.84
N GLN A 83 -20.03 13.35 1.32
CA GLN A 83 -20.85 12.13 1.21
C GLN A 83 -20.20 11.10 0.24
N THR A 84 -18.91 10.95 0.29
CA THR A 84 -18.17 9.98 -0.50
C THR A 84 -18.27 8.61 0.15
N LYS A 85 -18.91 7.68 -0.54
CA LYS A 85 -19.16 6.31 -0.07
C LYS A 85 -17.92 5.40 -0.04
N GLU A 86 -16.77 5.89 -0.47
CA GLU A 86 -15.57 5.07 -0.64
C GLU A 86 -14.41 5.61 0.20
N LEU A 87 -14.07 4.90 1.27
CA LEU A 87 -12.73 4.98 1.85
C LEU A 87 -11.75 4.36 0.84
N GLY A 88 -10.66 5.06 0.53
CA GLY A 88 -9.60 4.50 -0.32
C GLY A 88 -9.00 3.22 0.27
N ASP A 89 -8.19 2.51 -0.51
CA ASP A 89 -7.62 1.20 -0.15
C ASP A 89 -6.81 1.20 1.17
N ALA A 90 -6.39 2.36 1.67
CA ALA A 90 -5.80 2.49 3.01
C ALA A 90 -6.74 2.04 4.15
N ALA A 91 -8.05 1.95 3.89
CA ALA A 91 -9.03 1.40 4.83
C ALA A 91 -8.76 -0.06 5.20
N ILE A 92 -8.07 -0.82 4.34
CA ILE A 92 -7.69 -2.21 4.64
C ILE A 92 -6.77 -2.29 5.87
N LEU A 93 -5.86 -1.32 6.04
CA LEU A 93 -4.98 -1.26 7.21
C LEU A 93 -5.78 -0.98 8.48
N LEU A 94 -6.75 -0.09 8.41
CA LEU A 94 -7.66 0.19 9.52
C LEU A 94 -8.51 -1.03 9.86
N GLN A 95 -9.00 -1.75 8.87
CA GLN A 95 -9.80 -2.96 9.04
C GLN A 95 -8.99 -4.07 9.71
N ILE A 96 -7.77 -4.33 9.25
CA ILE A 96 -6.88 -5.33 9.85
C ILE A 96 -6.56 -4.96 11.31
N TRP A 97 -6.26 -3.68 11.56
CA TRP A 97 -6.04 -3.17 12.92
C TRP A 97 -7.27 -3.36 13.81
N ALA A 98 -8.47 -3.07 13.30
CA ALA A 98 -9.72 -3.24 14.04
C ALA A 98 -9.99 -4.72 14.36
N TRP A 99 -9.74 -5.62 13.44
CA TRP A 99 -9.88 -7.07 13.66
C TRP A 99 -8.91 -7.60 14.70
N ASP A 100 -7.67 -7.09 14.71
CA ASP A 100 -6.68 -7.44 15.73
C ASP A 100 -7.12 -6.99 17.13
N ARG A 101 -7.74 -5.82 17.24
CA ARG A 101 -8.24 -5.25 18.51
C ARG A 101 -9.60 -5.78 18.95
N PHE A 102 -10.43 -6.16 18.01
CA PHE A 102 -11.79 -6.63 18.22
C PHE A 102 -12.04 -7.97 17.54
N PRO A 103 -11.42 -9.07 18.04
CA PRO A 103 -11.48 -10.38 17.37
C PRO A 103 -12.90 -10.92 17.22
N HIS A 104 -13.85 -10.52 18.08
CA HIS A 104 -15.26 -10.91 17.98
C HIS A 104 -15.92 -10.40 16.69
N ILE A 105 -15.54 -9.20 16.22
CA ILE A 105 -16.07 -8.63 14.98
C ILE A 105 -15.47 -9.36 13.77
N ALA A 106 -14.21 -9.76 13.84
CA ALA A 106 -13.55 -10.52 12.78
C ALA A 106 -14.21 -11.89 12.54
N LEU A 107 -14.59 -12.58 13.60
CA LEU A 107 -15.28 -13.87 13.52
C LEU A 107 -16.66 -13.78 12.87
N LEU A 108 -17.42 -12.72 13.15
CA LEU A 108 -18.74 -12.49 12.56
C LEU A 108 -18.65 -12.25 11.04
N THR A 109 -17.64 -11.50 10.59
CA THR A 109 -17.43 -11.25 9.17
C THR A 109 -16.96 -12.47 8.39
N GLN A 110 -16.20 -13.35 8.99
CA GLN A 110 -15.75 -14.58 8.34
C GLN A 110 -16.90 -15.60 8.14
N SER A 111 -17.86 -15.65 9.04
CA SER A 111 -18.99 -16.58 8.92
C SER A 111 -19.95 -16.23 7.78
N GLU A 112 -20.03 -14.96 7.37
CA GLU A 112 -20.91 -14.52 6.28
C GLU A 112 -20.26 -14.67 4.89
N PHE A 113 -18.93 -14.72 4.80
CA PHE A 113 -18.22 -14.84 3.52
C PHE A 113 -18.08 -16.29 3.01
N TRP A 114 -18.33 -17.30 3.84
CA TRP A 114 -18.17 -18.72 3.48
C TRP A 114 -19.49 -19.50 3.41
N LEU A 115 -20.59 -18.80 3.51
CA LEU A 115 -21.94 -19.33 3.27
C LEU A 115 -22.46 -18.87 1.89
#